data_61e99bd8e820bd763ca7314bd6384bad
#
_entry.id   61e99bd8e820bd763ca7314bd6384bad
#
_cell.length_a   1.000
_cell.length_b   1.000
_cell.length_c   1.000
_cell.angle_alpha   90.00
_cell.angle_beta   90.00
_cell.angle_gamma   90.00
#
_symmetry.space_group_name_H-M   'P 1'
#
loop_
_entity.id
_entity.type
_entity.pdbx_description
1 polymer ?
#
loop_
_entity_poly.entity_id
_entity_poly.type
_entity_poly.pdbx_seq_one_letter_code
_entity_poly.pdbx_strand_id
1 'polypeptide(L)'
;MSTVLLAVIAVILCVLFRILNVNSQAQKPLIFGRDKTFIENILFISPFLKNPYVPTRLWGFSGHVQTILHSLIGRVRCPWPIGARISLTLPCKSTLTYDVYEPVGSEHEDDVTVAICPGIGNTSESVYIRTYVHYSQCHGYRCAVLNHIGALHRIPITGTRIFSYGHTDDYGYMIGSLLEKYPNTKLVLVGFSLGGNLVTKYLSEERKRPPNIIGGISICQGYNAIDSLGYLLQWANFRRFYLYIMTDNYRNIITRHKRVLLSPELKLRHGLDENMIASAGTLPDLDEAYSRRVHGFETVTDLYRWSSCAFYMDNLKTPMVFINAKDDPIAAEHLLPFIRNFADSHDKVMYLELAHGGHLGFYEGGLFFANPVTWLDRALVGISGGLLMAHNKLSPKEIIMCSEEETATILIRGPYRH
;
A
#
# COMPACT_ATOMS: atom_id res chain seq x y z
N MET A 1 -9.38 16.91 46.68
CA MET A 1 -9.31 15.83 45.70
C MET A 1 -8.64 14.65 46.37
N SER A 2 -9.20 13.43 46.35
CA SER A 2 -8.61 12.32 47.11
C SER A 2 -7.28 11.90 46.47
N THR A 3 -6.33 11.44 47.30
CA THR A 3 -5.02 10.92 46.82
C THR A 3 -5.18 9.80 45.80
N VAL A 4 -6.23 9.00 45.93
CA VAL A 4 -6.61 7.94 44.96
C VAL A 4 -6.97 8.53 43.60
N LEU A 5 -7.76 9.61 43.56
CA LEU A 5 -8.14 10.27 42.30
C LEU A 5 -6.91 10.86 41.58
N LEU A 6 -5.98 11.47 42.33
CA LEU A 6 -4.72 11.98 41.78
C LEU A 6 -3.85 10.85 41.22
N ALA A 7 -3.75 9.73 41.93
CA ALA A 7 -3.01 8.57 41.45
C ALA A 7 -3.62 7.99 40.16
N VAL A 8 -4.94 7.87 40.10
CA VAL A 8 -5.64 7.41 38.86
C VAL A 8 -5.39 8.35 37.70
N ILE A 9 -5.50 9.67 37.91
CA ILE A 9 -5.21 10.68 36.87
C ILE A 9 -3.75 10.57 36.40
N ALA A 10 -2.80 10.44 37.34
CA ALA A 10 -1.39 10.29 36.99
C ALA A 10 -1.12 9.04 36.14
N VAL A 11 -1.73 7.90 36.49
CA VAL A 11 -1.64 6.66 35.69
C VAL A 11 -2.23 6.86 34.30
N ILE A 12 -3.40 7.47 34.20
CA ILE A 12 -4.04 7.74 32.89
C ILE A 12 -3.13 8.65 32.04
N LEU A 13 -2.59 9.71 32.61
CA LEU A 13 -1.67 10.61 31.89
C LEU A 13 -0.39 9.89 31.44
N CYS A 14 0.20 9.07 32.30
CA CYS A 14 1.37 8.26 31.95
C CYS A 14 1.07 7.31 30.78
N VAL A 15 -0.08 6.64 30.80
CA VAL A 15 -0.52 5.77 29.72
C VAL A 15 -0.75 6.56 28.44
N LEU A 16 -1.43 7.69 28.51
CA LEU A 16 -1.66 8.57 27.36
C LEU A 16 -0.34 9.07 26.76
N PHE A 17 0.59 9.58 27.57
CA PHE A 17 1.89 10.05 27.09
C PHE A 17 2.71 8.94 26.46
N ARG A 18 2.61 7.71 26.98
CA ARG A 18 3.23 6.53 26.38
C ARG A 18 2.61 6.16 25.04
N ILE A 19 1.28 6.16 24.95
CA ILE A 19 0.57 5.87 23.68
C ILE A 19 0.87 6.93 22.62
N LEU A 20 0.89 8.21 23.01
CA LEU A 20 1.16 9.32 22.10
C LEU A 20 2.65 9.47 21.74
N ASN A 21 3.54 8.79 22.45
CA ASN A 21 4.99 8.81 22.23
C ASN A 21 5.57 10.24 22.23
N VAL A 22 5.11 11.09 23.14
CA VAL A 22 5.37 12.54 23.17
C VAL A 22 6.86 12.92 23.32
N ASN A 23 7.70 11.99 23.78
CA ASN A 23 9.14 12.19 23.94
C ASN A 23 9.94 11.88 22.66
N SER A 24 9.29 11.42 21.62
CA SER A 24 9.95 11.09 20.35
C SER A 24 10.25 12.33 19.53
N GLN A 25 11.26 12.24 18.69
CA GLN A 25 11.71 13.33 17.84
C GLN A 25 11.58 12.98 16.36
N ALA A 26 11.40 14.02 15.54
CA ALA A 26 11.44 13.88 14.10
C ALA A 26 12.83 13.39 13.64
N GLN A 27 12.85 12.38 12.79
CA GLN A 27 14.07 11.77 12.28
C GLN A 27 14.08 11.82 10.75
N LYS A 28 15.30 11.85 10.19
CA LYS A 28 15.48 11.68 8.75
C LYS A 28 15.18 10.22 8.38
N PRO A 29 14.53 9.97 7.25
CA PRO A 29 14.44 8.62 6.71
C PRO A 29 15.83 8.01 6.50
N LEU A 30 15.97 6.73 6.81
CA LEU A 30 17.14 5.95 6.43
C LEU A 30 16.92 5.47 4.99
N ILE A 31 17.97 5.58 4.16
CA ILE A 31 17.91 5.25 2.75
C ILE A 31 18.93 4.16 2.47
N PHE A 32 18.45 3.01 2.02
CA PHE A 32 19.26 1.84 1.65
C PHE A 32 19.18 1.59 0.15
N GLY A 33 20.22 1.04 -0.42
CA GLY A 33 20.28 0.60 -1.79
C GLY A 33 21.69 0.68 -2.35
N ARG A 34 21.99 -0.31 -3.20
CA ARG A 34 23.29 -0.46 -3.83
C ARG A 34 23.51 0.55 -4.97
N ASP A 35 22.52 0.75 -5.82
CA ASP A 35 22.57 1.61 -7.00
C ASP A 35 22.41 3.09 -6.62
N LYS A 36 23.53 3.77 -6.41
CA LYS A 36 23.55 5.18 -6.01
C LYS A 36 22.97 6.11 -7.08
N THR A 37 23.19 5.84 -8.35
CA THR A 37 22.65 6.64 -9.45
C THR A 37 21.12 6.57 -9.48
N PHE A 38 20.56 5.37 -9.31
CA PHE A 38 19.12 5.19 -9.21
C PHE A 38 18.52 5.98 -8.03
N ILE A 39 19.15 5.89 -6.86
CA ILE A 39 18.73 6.62 -5.68
C ILE A 39 18.82 8.13 -5.90
N GLU A 40 19.91 8.62 -6.49
CA GLU A 40 20.13 10.06 -6.76
C GLU A 40 19.07 10.62 -7.71
N ASN A 41 18.67 9.87 -8.74
CA ASN A 41 17.59 10.29 -9.65
C ASN A 41 16.27 10.48 -8.90
N ILE A 42 15.90 9.57 -7.98
CA ILE A 42 14.70 9.70 -7.16
C ILE A 42 14.81 10.89 -6.21
N LEU A 43 15.95 11.04 -5.55
CA LEU A 43 16.19 12.10 -4.58
C LEU A 43 16.33 13.49 -5.23
N PHE A 44 16.70 13.56 -6.50
CA PHE A 44 16.72 14.79 -7.27
C PHE A 44 15.31 15.35 -7.49
N ILE A 45 14.37 14.50 -7.92
CA ILE A 45 12.96 14.86 -8.08
C ILE A 45 12.29 15.11 -6.72
N SER A 46 12.73 14.42 -5.68
CA SER A 46 12.11 14.46 -4.35
C SER A 46 13.13 14.73 -3.23
N PRO A 47 13.75 15.92 -3.20
CA PRO A 47 14.81 16.21 -2.22
C PRO A 47 14.30 16.20 -0.78
N PHE A 48 13.01 16.41 -0.54
CA PHE A 48 12.41 16.35 0.79
C PHE A 48 12.49 14.96 1.44
N LEU A 49 12.70 13.88 0.68
CA LEU A 49 12.93 12.53 1.21
C LEU A 49 14.20 12.44 2.07
N LYS A 50 15.13 13.39 1.95
CA LYS A 50 16.31 13.51 2.81
C LYS A 50 16.07 14.31 4.09
N ASN A 51 14.93 14.97 4.19
CA ASN A 51 14.61 15.85 5.33
C ASN A 51 13.96 15.04 6.46
N PRO A 52 14.05 15.52 7.72
CA PRO A 52 13.31 14.90 8.81
C PRO A 52 11.82 14.83 8.50
N TYR A 53 11.23 13.66 8.67
CA TYR A 53 9.78 13.51 8.68
C TYR A 53 9.25 14.02 10.00
N VAL A 54 8.39 15.04 9.95
CA VAL A 54 7.80 15.68 11.12
C VAL A 54 6.32 15.29 11.21
N PRO A 55 5.98 14.28 12.02
CA PRO A 55 4.60 13.90 12.24
C PRO A 55 3.76 15.01 12.84
N THR A 56 2.43 14.92 12.76
CA THR A 56 1.51 15.81 13.50
C THR A 56 1.87 15.79 14.99
N ARG A 57 2.17 16.94 15.57
CA ARG A 57 2.98 17.04 16.79
C ARG A 57 2.38 16.35 18.01
N LEU A 58 1.06 16.43 18.22
CA LEU A 58 0.45 15.89 19.43
C LEU A 58 0.35 14.37 19.43
N TRP A 59 0.02 13.76 18.28
CA TRP A 59 -0.32 12.33 18.21
C TRP A 59 0.44 11.57 17.12
N GLY A 60 1.05 12.27 16.18
CA GLY A 60 1.66 11.64 15.00
C GLY A 60 2.93 10.85 15.29
N PHE A 61 3.55 11.02 16.47
CA PHE A 61 4.68 10.19 16.88
C PHE A 61 4.28 8.79 17.35
N SER A 62 2.97 8.50 17.40
CA SER A 62 2.45 7.18 17.72
C SER A 62 2.05 6.41 16.46
N GLY A 63 2.75 5.34 16.15
CA GLY A 63 2.40 4.44 15.05
C GLY A 63 0.99 3.87 15.19
N HIS A 64 0.55 3.56 16.42
CA HIS A 64 -0.81 3.10 16.69
C HIS A 64 -1.86 4.15 16.32
N VAL A 65 -1.66 5.40 16.76
CA VAL A 65 -2.61 6.48 16.47
C VAL A 65 -2.66 6.77 14.98
N GLN A 66 -1.51 6.83 14.31
CA GLN A 66 -1.45 7.00 12.86
C GLN A 66 -2.19 5.88 12.11
N THR A 67 -1.99 4.63 12.52
CA THR A 67 -2.66 3.46 11.92
C THR A 67 -4.17 3.51 12.08
N ILE A 68 -4.66 3.85 13.28
CA ILE A 68 -6.10 3.95 13.57
C ILE A 68 -6.73 5.11 12.80
N LEU A 69 -6.10 6.29 12.84
CA LEU A 69 -6.62 7.46 12.14
C LEU A 69 -6.64 7.28 10.62
N HIS A 70 -5.64 6.63 10.05
CA HIS A 70 -5.61 6.26 8.65
C HIS A 70 -6.85 5.45 8.23
N SER A 71 -7.27 4.51 9.05
CA SER A 71 -8.42 3.64 8.76
C SER A 71 -9.78 4.33 8.97
N LEU A 72 -9.88 5.26 9.94
CA LEU A 72 -11.16 5.84 10.39
C LEU A 72 -11.47 7.19 9.76
N ILE A 73 -10.51 8.10 9.75
CA ILE A 73 -10.79 9.51 9.45
C ILE A 73 -10.46 9.83 8.00
N GLY A 74 -9.41 9.23 7.45
CA GLY A 74 -8.89 9.60 6.15
C GLY A 74 -8.69 11.13 6.07
N ARG A 75 -8.64 11.67 4.87
CA ARG A 75 -8.47 13.11 4.67
C ARG A 75 -9.81 13.75 4.40
N VAL A 76 -10.41 14.28 5.43
CA VAL A 76 -11.77 14.85 5.47
C VAL A 76 -12.03 15.92 4.40
N ARG A 77 -10.97 16.56 3.87
CA ARG A 77 -11.09 17.67 2.91
C ARG A 77 -10.68 17.31 1.48
N CYS A 78 -10.36 16.05 1.20
CA CYS A 78 -10.05 15.65 -0.16
C CYS A 78 -11.34 15.52 -0.97
N PRO A 79 -11.44 16.17 -2.13
CA PRO A 79 -12.55 15.95 -3.05
C PRO A 79 -12.64 14.48 -3.42
N TRP A 80 -13.86 14.02 -3.70
CA TRP A 80 -14.04 12.68 -4.24
C TRP A 80 -13.53 12.67 -5.69
N PRO A 81 -12.50 11.90 -6.04
CA PRO A 81 -12.01 11.89 -7.42
C PRO A 81 -13.09 11.34 -8.35
N ILE A 82 -13.24 11.99 -9.50
CA ILE A 82 -14.16 11.53 -10.54
C ILE A 82 -13.42 10.55 -11.44
N GLY A 83 -13.92 9.33 -11.52
CA GLY A 83 -13.35 8.26 -12.33
C GLY A 83 -14.40 7.39 -12.98
N ALA A 84 -13.97 6.52 -13.88
CA ALA A 84 -14.80 5.55 -14.57
C ALA A 84 -14.50 4.14 -14.05
N ARG A 85 -15.54 3.39 -13.65
CA ARG A 85 -15.44 1.98 -13.27
C ARG A 85 -15.47 1.09 -14.49
N ILE A 86 -14.47 0.23 -14.62
CA ILE A 86 -14.35 -0.75 -15.69
C ILE A 86 -14.55 -2.13 -15.07
N SER A 87 -15.27 -3.00 -15.80
CA SER A 87 -15.56 -4.37 -15.41
C SER A 87 -14.99 -5.33 -16.44
N LEU A 88 -14.24 -6.33 -15.97
CA LEU A 88 -13.66 -7.38 -16.79
C LEU A 88 -14.24 -8.73 -16.39
N THR A 89 -14.67 -9.50 -17.37
CA THR A 89 -15.04 -10.92 -17.14
C THR A 89 -13.78 -11.76 -17.26
N LEU A 90 -13.37 -12.39 -16.17
CA LEU A 90 -12.19 -13.25 -16.13
C LEU A 90 -12.47 -14.65 -16.67
N PRO A 91 -11.45 -15.44 -17.08
CA PRO A 91 -11.62 -16.81 -17.52
C PRO A 91 -12.35 -17.71 -16.51
N CYS A 92 -12.20 -17.46 -15.20
CA CYS A 92 -12.92 -18.15 -14.13
C CYS A 92 -14.37 -17.65 -13.93
N LYS A 93 -14.92 -16.87 -14.87
CA LYS A 93 -16.26 -16.25 -14.83
C LYS A 93 -16.47 -15.25 -13.67
N SER A 94 -15.43 -14.92 -12.93
CA SER A 94 -15.48 -13.84 -11.94
C SER A 94 -15.41 -12.48 -12.63
N THR A 95 -16.15 -11.50 -12.14
CA THR A 95 -16.03 -10.11 -12.57
C THR A 95 -14.99 -9.42 -11.72
N LEU A 96 -13.94 -8.93 -12.37
CA LEU A 96 -12.96 -8.01 -11.79
C LEU A 96 -13.37 -6.59 -12.11
N THR A 97 -13.26 -5.68 -11.16
CA THR A 97 -13.47 -4.26 -11.41
C THR A 97 -12.24 -3.45 -11.04
N TYR A 98 -12.02 -2.36 -11.76
CA TYR A 98 -11.05 -1.36 -11.42
C TYR A 98 -11.55 0.02 -11.85
N ASP A 99 -11.10 1.07 -11.18
CA ASP A 99 -11.51 2.43 -11.47
C ASP A 99 -10.36 3.20 -12.09
N VAL A 100 -10.64 3.93 -13.18
CA VAL A 100 -9.68 4.78 -13.89
C VAL A 100 -10.01 6.25 -13.63
N TYR A 101 -9.01 7.01 -13.32
CA TYR A 101 -9.06 8.44 -13.02
C TYR A 101 -8.09 9.16 -13.92
N GLU A 102 -8.62 9.99 -14.82
CA GLU A 102 -7.81 10.76 -15.77
C GLU A 102 -7.10 11.94 -15.07
N PRO A 103 -5.96 12.43 -15.59
CA PRO A 103 -5.26 13.58 -15.03
C PRO A 103 -6.17 14.81 -14.95
N VAL A 104 -5.94 15.64 -13.93
CA VAL A 104 -6.62 16.94 -13.76
C VAL A 104 -5.53 17.99 -13.60
N GLY A 105 -5.31 18.83 -14.60
CA GLY A 105 -4.29 19.87 -14.57
C GLY A 105 -3.24 19.75 -15.67
N SER A 106 -2.00 20.10 -15.40
CA SER A 106 -0.92 20.08 -16.38
C SER A 106 -0.72 18.70 -17.00
N GLU A 107 -0.76 18.63 -18.31
CA GLU A 107 -0.35 17.42 -19.03
C GLU A 107 1.17 17.23 -18.85
N HIS A 108 1.58 16.07 -18.38
CA HIS A 108 2.96 15.65 -18.54
C HIS A 108 3.21 15.40 -20.02
N GLU A 109 4.43 15.67 -20.51
CA GLU A 109 4.84 15.27 -21.87
C GLU A 109 4.72 13.75 -22.05
N ASP A 110 4.97 13.00 -20.98
CA ASP A 110 4.84 11.55 -20.95
C ASP A 110 3.45 11.11 -20.43
N ASP A 111 2.79 10.21 -21.14
CA ASP A 111 1.59 9.51 -20.66
C ASP A 111 1.99 8.48 -19.60
N VAL A 112 1.72 8.79 -18.33
CA VAL A 112 2.06 7.93 -17.19
C VAL A 112 0.80 7.52 -16.45
N THR A 113 0.63 6.21 -16.25
CA THR A 113 -0.44 5.65 -15.44
C THR A 113 0.12 5.00 -14.16
N VAL A 114 -0.39 5.44 -13.03
CA VAL A 114 -0.14 4.81 -11.73
C VAL A 114 -1.17 3.71 -11.51
N ALA A 115 -0.73 2.46 -11.60
CA ALA A 115 -1.57 1.29 -11.37
C ALA A 115 -1.50 0.91 -9.89
N ILE A 116 -2.62 1.02 -9.17
CA ILE A 116 -2.69 0.93 -7.71
C ILE A 116 -3.33 -0.39 -7.29
N CYS A 117 -2.63 -1.14 -6.42
CA CYS A 117 -3.15 -2.30 -5.71
C CYS A 117 -3.37 -1.94 -4.23
N PRO A 118 -4.62 -1.85 -3.74
CA PRO A 118 -4.92 -1.49 -2.35
C PRO A 118 -4.54 -2.58 -1.34
N GLY A 119 -4.62 -2.25 -0.05
CA GLY A 119 -4.49 -3.19 1.06
C GLY A 119 -5.60 -4.23 1.11
N ILE A 120 -5.52 -5.13 2.08
CA ILE A 120 -6.46 -6.25 2.26
C ILE A 120 -7.92 -5.76 2.32
N GLY A 121 -8.76 -6.30 1.42
CA GLY A 121 -10.18 -5.96 1.38
C GLY A 121 -10.51 -4.50 1.06
N ASN A 122 -9.53 -3.70 0.63
CA ASN A 122 -9.72 -2.31 0.24
C ASN A 122 -10.01 -2.17 -1.25
N THR A 123 -10.46 -0.99 -1.63
CA THR A 123 -10.93 -0.66 -2.97
C THR A 123 -10.58 0.80 -3.32
N SER A 124 -10.93 1.24 -4.51
CA SER A 124 -10.88 2.65 -4.94
C SER A 124 -11.68 3.59 -4.03
N GLU A 125 -12.69 3.05 -3.32
CA GLU A 125 -13.54 3.81 -2.39
C GLU A 125 -12.88 4.03 -1.02
N SER A 126 -11.73 3.38 -0.75
CA SER A 126 -10.97 3.56 0.49
C SER A 126 -10.40 4.96 0.59
N VAL A 127 -10.50 5.57 1.76
CA VAL A 127 -10.22 7.01 1.95
C VAL A 127 -8.80 7.38 1.56
N TYR A 128 -7.82 6.59 1.99
CA TYR A 128 -6.41 6.85 1.68
C TYR A 128 -6.11 6.71 0.18
N ILE A 129 -6.77 5.76 -0.50
CA ILE A 129 -6.65 5.59 -1.95
C ILE A 129 -7.19 6.82 -2.67
N ARG A 130 -8.39 7.29 -2.30
CA ARG A 130 -8.99 8.47 -2.92
C ARG A 130 -8.12 9.71 -2.80
N THR A 131 -7.47 9.88 -1.65
CA THR A 131 -6.61 11.04 -1.45
C THR A 131 -5.36 10.97 -2.30
N TYR A 132 -4.72 9.81 -2.35
CA TYR A 132 -3.57 9.60 -3.19
C TYR A 132 -3.91 9.76 -4.68
N VAL A 133 -5.05 9.20 -5.11
CA VAL A 133 -5.55 9.36 -6.49
C VAL A 133 -5.77 10.84 -6.83
N HIS A 134 -6.49 11.57 -5.98
CA HIS A 134 -6.73 13.00 -6.21
C HIS A 134 -5.41 13.79 -6.30
N TYR A 135 -4.48 13.55 -5.39
CA TYR A 135 -3.20 14.23 -5.39
C TYR A 135 -2.38 13.88 -6.66
N SER A 136 -2.38 12.62 -7.08
CA SER A 136 -1.69 12.16 -8.30
C SER A 136 -2.31 12.77 -9.57
N GLN A 137 -3.66 12.82 -9.66
CA GLN A 137 -4.35 13.46 -10.78
C GLN A 137 -3.96 14.95 -10.93
N CYS A 138 -3.87 15.67 -9.81
CA CYS A 138 -3.42 17.08 -9.79
C CYS A 138 -1.98 17.27 -10.25
N HIS A 139 -1.19 16.19 -10.26
CA HIS A 139 0.20 16.17 -10.74
C HIS A 139 0.34 15.52 -12.13
N GLY A 140 -0.75 15.42 -12.88
CA GLY A 140 -0.74 14.97 -14.26
C GLY A 140 -0.70 13.45 -14.47
N TYR A 141 -0.83 12.64 -13.41
CA TYR A 141 -0.85 11.17 -13.52
C TYR A 141 -2.27 10.65 -13.75
N ARG A 142 -2.46 9.74 -14.72
CA ARG A 142 -3.60 8.85 -14.74
C ARG A 142 -3.46 7.85 -13.59
N CYS A 143 -4.54 7.55 -12.87
CA CYS A 143 -4.55 6.51 -11.86
C CYS A 143 -5.52 5.40 -12.24
N ALA A 144 -5.12 4.15 -12.01
CA ALA A 144 -5.98 2.99 -12.15
C ALA A 144 -5.93 2.19 -10.85
N VAL A 145 -7.08 1.93 -10.22
CA VAL A 145 -7.16 1.30 -8.90
C VAL A 145 -7.89 -0.02 -8.99
N LEU A 146 -7.21 -1.10 -8.65
CA LEU A 146 -7.81 -2.42 -8.53
C LEU A 146 -8.85 -2.43 -7.40
N ASN A 147 -10.03 -3.00 -7.66
CA ASN A 147 -10.96 -3.35 -6.60
C ASN A 147 -10.86 -4.86 -6.34
N HIS A 148 -10.40 -5.23 -5.16
CA HIS A 148 -10.32 -6.65 -4.79
C HIS A 148 -11.68 -7.34 -4.94
N ILE A 149 -11.71 -8.49 -5.61
CA ILE A 149 -12.95 -9.23 -5.88
C ILE A 149 -13.67 -9.52 -4.56
N GLY A 150 -14.93 -9.11 -4.46
CA GLY A 150 -15.77 -9.24 -3.27
C GLY A 150 -15.63 -8.11 -2.25
N ALA A 151 -14.67 -7.19 -2.40
CA ALA A 151 -14.46 -6.11 -1.44
C ALA A 151 -15.49 -4.97 -1.59
N LEU A 152 -15.91 -4.63 -2.81
CA LEU A 152 -16.94 -3.61 -3.03
C LEU A 152 -18.30 -4.03 -2.48
N HIS A 153 -18.88 -3.17 -1.61
CA HIS A 153 -20.13 -3.50 -0.92
C HIS A 153 -21.33 -3.66 -1.84
N ARG A 154 -21.40 -2.90 -2.93
CA ARG A 154 -22.56 -2.82 -3.83
C ARG A 154 -22.42 -3.71 -5.07
N ILE A 155 -21.27 -4.38 -5.25
CA ILE A 155 -21.03 -5.23 -6.40
C ILE A 155 -21.00 -6.69 -5.93
N PRO A 156 -21.99 -7.51 -6.33
CA PRO A 156 -21.98 -8.93 -6.02
C PRO A 156 -20.85 -9.64 -6.79
N ILE A 157 -20.34 -10.72 -6.21
CA ILE A 157 -19.43 -11.62 -6.96
C ILE A 157 -20.23 -12.43 -7.99
N THR A 158 -19.63 -12.63 -9.16
CA THR A 158 -20.24 -13.43 -10.26
C THR A 158 -19.64 -14.82 -10.37
N GLY A 159 -18.42 -15.02 -9.86
CA GLY A 159 -17.74 -16.31 -9.77
C GLY A 159 -17.71 -16.87 -8.38
N THR A 160 -17.01 -17.99 -8.21
CA THR A 160 -16.95 -18.76 -6.96
C THR A 160 -15.78 -18.40 -6.04
N ARG A 161 -15.13 -17.27 -6.26
CA ARG A 161 -13.99 -16.82 -5.48
C ARG A 161 -14.06 -15.34 -5.11
N ILE A 162 -13.32 -14.99 -4.08
CA ILE A 162 -12.95 -13.61 -3.75
C ILE A 162 -11.45 -13.42 -4.00
N PHE A 163 -10.91 -12.22 -3.69
CA PHE A 163 -9.46 -11.98 -3.75
C PHE A 163 -8.67 -12.90 -2.81
N SER A 164 -7.38 -13.04 -3.04
CA SER A 164 -6.47 -13.77 -2.16
C SER A 164 -5.20 -12.98 -1.88
N TYR A 165 -4.41 -13.44 -0.90
CA TYR A 165 -3.16 -12.79 -0.49
C TYR A 165 -2.02 -12.94 -1.50
N GLY A 166 -2.10 -13.91 -2.40
CA GLY A 166 -1.00 -14.24 -3.30
C GLY A 166 -1.34 -14.33 -4.78
N HIS A 167 -2.62 -14.15 -5.16
CA HIS A 167 -3.05 -14.27 -6.55
C HIS A 167 -2.79 -12.97 -7.30
N THR A 168 -1.76 -12.94 -8.13
CA THR A 168 -1.32 -11.74 -8.86
C THR A 168 -2.02 -11.56 -10.21
N ASP A 169 -2.74 -12.57 -10.71
CA ASP A 169 -3.38 -12.53 -12.03
C ASP A 169 -4.46 -11.46 -12.15
N ASP A 170 -5.23 -11.20 -11.06
CA ASP A 170 -6.25 -10.15 -11.07
C ASP A 170 -5.62 -8.78 -11.37
N TYR A 171 -4.45 -8.52 -10.78
CA TYR A 171 -3.68 -7.31 -11.05
C TYR A 171 -3.12 -7.32 -12.49
N GLY A 172 -2.65 -8.46 -12.96
CA GLY A 172 -2.21 -8.67 -14.34
C GLY A 172 -3.31 -8.41 -15.37
N TYR A 173 -4.53 -8.87 -15.13
CA TYR A 173 -5.69 -8.59 -15.99
C TYR A 173 -6.03 -7.08 -16.05
N MET A 174 -5.97 -6.40 -14.91
CA MET A 174 -6.13 -4.94 -14.90
C MET A 174 -5.06 -4.25 -15.75
N ILE A 175 -3.79 -4.62 -15.60
CA ILE A 175 -2.67 -4.07 -16.39
C ILE A 175 -2.86 -4.34 -17.88
N GLY A 176 -3.25 -5.57 -18.26
CA GLY A 176 -3.52 -5.92 -19.65
C GLY A 176 -4.60 -5.04 -20.26
N SER A 177 -5.74 -4.90 -19.57
CA SER A 177 -6.85 -4.06 -20.01
C SER A 177 -6.49 -2.56 -20.07
N LEU A 178 -5.64 -2.09 -19.17
CA LEU A 178 -5.12 -0.72 -19.25
C LEU A 178 -4.30 -0.50 -20.51
N LEU A 179 -3.43 -1.44 -20.86
CA LEU A 179 -2.57 -1.34 -22.04
C LEU A 179 -3.34 -1.51 -23.36
N GLU A 180 -4.46 -2.23 -23.36
CA GLU A 180 -5.37 -2.25 -24.50
C GLU A 180 -5.98 -0.88 -24.77
N LYS A 181 -6.32 -0.13 -23.70
CA LYS A 181 -6.90 1.22 -23.79
C LYS A 181 -5.86 2.31 -23.98
N TYR A 182 -4.70 2.17 -23.32
CA TYR A 182 -3.62 3.15 -23.30
C TYR A 182 -2.28 2.47 -23.68
N PRO A 183 -2.07 2.10 -24.95
CA PRO A 183 -0.95 1.23 -25.37
C PRO A 183 0.43 1.86 -25.15
N ASN A 184 0.53 3.18 -25.15
CA ASN A 184 1.80 3.90 -25.03
C ASN A 184 2.08 4.40 -23.62
N THR A 185 1.15 4.20 -22.68
CA THR A 185 1.33 4.68 -21.29
C THR A 185 2.50 3.99 -20.61
N LYS A 186 3.27 4.73 -19.84
CA LYS A 186 4.28 4.19 -18.92
C LYS A 186 3.60 3.84 -17.61
N LEU A 187 3.88 2.65 -17.07
CA LEU A 187 3.21 2.16 -15.87
C LEU A 187 4.14 2.22 -14.66
N VAL A 188 3.70 2.91 -13.61
CA VAL A 188 4.25 2.81 -12.25
C VAL A 188 3.28 1.98 -11.41
N LEU A 189 3.75 0.85 -10.87
CA LEU A 189 2.94 -0.05 -10.07
C LEU A 189 3.05 0.33 -8.60
N VAL A 190 1.92 0.63 -7.93
CA VAL A 190 1.93 1.07 -6.53
C VAL A 190 1.08 0.12 -5.69
N GLY A 191 1.68 -0.43 -4.65
CA GLY A 191 0.99 -1.37 -3.76
C GLY A 191 1.04 -0.95 -2.30
N PHE A 192 -0.12 -0.98 -1.63
CA PHE A 192 -0.28 -0.62 -0.23
C PHE A 192 -0.52 -1.87 0.63
N SER A 193 0.29 -2.11 1.67
CA SER A 193 0.12 -3.25 2.59
C SER A 193 0.10 -4.58 1.82
N LEU A 194 -1.00 -5.34 1.85
CA LEU A 194 -1.18 -6.53 1.01
C LEU A 194 -0.94 -6.24 -0.48
N GLY A 195 -1.41 -5.08 -0.97
CA GLY A 195 -1.15 -4.65 -2.36
C GLY A 195 0.34 -4.50 -2.66
N GLY A 196 1.14 -4.07 -1.67
CA GLY A 196 2.60 -4.01 -1.79
C GLY A 196 3.21 -5.41 -2.00
N ASN A 197 2.73 -6.40 -1.26
CA ASN A 197 3.10 -7.80 -1.45
C ASN A 197 2.70 -8.29 -2.86
N LEU A 198 1.47 -8.01 -3.30
CA LEU A 198 0.98 -8.45 -4.62
C LEU A 198 1.75 -7.78 -5.77
N VAL A 199 2.04 -6.48 -5.70
CA VAL A 199 2.84 -5.77 -6.70
C VAL A 199 4.26 -6.33 -6.75
N THR A 200 4.91 -6.51 -5.60
CA THR A 200 6.27 -7.06 -5.53
C THR A 200 6.29 -8.49 -6.09
N LYS A 201 5.36 -9.33 -5.67
CA LYS A 201 5.24 -10.71 -6.16
C LYS A 201 4.97 -10.74 -7.67
N TYR A 202 4.01 -9.93 -8.16
CA TYR A 202 3.72 -9.80 -9.59
C TYR A 202 4.96 -9.47 -10.39
N LEU A 203 5.81 -8.57 -9.91
CA LEU A 203 7.05 -8.19 -10.59
C LEU A 203 8.17 -9.23 -10.49
N SER A 204 8.10 -10.13 -9.51
CA SER A 204 9.14 -11.12 -9.19
C SER A 204 8.82 -12.55 -9.68
N GLU A 205 7.57 -12.86 -9.99
CA GLU A 205 7.20 -14.18 -10.56
C GLU A 205 7.82 -14.39 -11.95
N GLU A 206 8.11 -15.63 -12.30
CA GLU A 206 8.63 -16.03 -13.61
C GLU A 206 7.55 -15.92 -14.69
N ARG A 207 7.27 -14.73 -15.17
CA ARG A 207 6.38 -14.48 -16.32
C ARG A 207 6.86 -13.24 -17.11
N LYS A 208 6.51 -13.21 -18.39
CA LYS A 208 6.77 -12.03 -19.21
C LYS A 208 5.94 -10.85 -18.73
N ARG A 209 6.59 -9.68 -18.56
CA ARG A 209 5.95 -8.43 -18.17
C ARG A 209 5.86 -7.48 -19.37
N PRO A 210 4.79 -6.65 -19.44
CA PRO A 210 4.74 -5.57 -20.41
C PRO A 210 5.95 -4.62 -20.28
N PRO A 211 6.59 -4.23 -21.40
CA PRO A 211 7.72 -3.31 -21.36
C PRO A 211 7.36 -1.90 -20.89
N ASN A 212 6.07 -1.58 -20.89
CA ASN A 212 5.54 -0.32 -20.37
C ASN A 212 5.74 -0.13 -18.86
N ILE A 213 6.03 -1.20 -18.12
CA ILE A 213 6.25 -1.11 -16.66
C ILE A 213 7.64 -0.55 -16.42
N ILE A 214 7.72 0.69 -15.91
CA ILE A 214 8.96 1.41 -15.65
C ILE A 214 9.46 1.25 -14.22
N GLY A 215 8.60 0.86 -13.29
CA GLY A 215 8.99 0.62 -11.90
C GLY A 215 7.80 0.29 -11.00
N GLY A 216 8.12 -0.02 -9.75
CA GLY A 216 7.13 -0.27 -8.72
C GLY A 216 7.45 0.41 -7.38
N ILE A 217 6.42 0.63 -6.58
CA ILE A 217 6.51 1.18 -5.21
C ILE A 217 5.69 0.29 -4.30
N SER A 218 6.28 -0.17 -3.22
CA SER A 218 5.63 -1.00 -2.22
C SER A 218 5.68 -0.36 -0.84
N ILE A 219 4.53 -0.25 -0.18
CA ILE A 219 4.37 0.52 1.05
C ILE A 219 3.86 -0.36 2.18
N CYS A 220 4.56 -0.36 3.33
CA CYS A 220 4.16 -0.99 4.58
C CYS A 220 3.77 -2.46 4.42
N GLN A 221 4.47 -3.22 3.57
CA GLN A 221 4.23 -4.65 3.43
C GLN A 221 5.04 -5.47 4.45
N GLY A 222 4.57 -6.69 4.72
CA GLY A 222 5.21 -7.62 5.66
C GLY A 222 6.16 -8.64 5.01
N TYR A 223 6.36 -8.60 3.70
CA TYR A 223 7.24 -9.46 2.86
C TYR A 223 7.00 -10.97 3.01
N ASN A 224 6.97 -11.49 4.24
CA ASN A 224 6.79 -12.89 4.58
C ASN A 224 5.59 -13.05 5.53
N ALA A 225 4.53 -13.69 5.07
CA ALA A 225 3.30 -13.87 5.84
C ALA A 225 3.49 -14.81 7.06
N ILE A 226 4.42 -15.78 6.97
CA ILE A 226 4.69 -16.73 8.06
C ILE A 226 5.23 -15.98 9.28
N ASP A 227 6.24 -15.14 9.05
CA ASP A 227 6.89 -14.37 10.13
C ASP A 227 5.98 -13.23 10.61
N SER A 228 5.31 -12.55 9.68
CA SER A 228 4.37 -11.44 10.01
C SER A 228 3.23 -11.90 10.90
N LEU A 229 2.62 -13.06 10.62
CA LEU A 229 1.51 -13.59 11.41
C LEU A 229 1.98 -14.13 12.75
N GLY A 230 3.15 -14.78 12.80
CA GLY A 230 3.77 -15.18 14.04
C GLY A 230 3.99 -14.01 15.01
N TYR A 231 4.33 -12.84 14.46
CA TYR A 231 4.47 -11.61 15.22
C TYR A 231 3.11 -11.05 15.68
N LEU A 232 2.11 -11.00 14.80
CA LEU A 232 0.78 -10.47 15.12
C LEU A 232 0.01 -11.33 16.14
N LEU A 233 0.36 -12.61 16.28
CA LEU A 233 -0.22 -13.49 17.29
C LEU A 233 0.29 -13.21 18.72
N GLN A 234 1.36 -12.43 18.89
CA GLN A 234 1.87 -12.06 20.20
C GLN A 234 0.93 -11.10 20.93
N TRP A 235 0.91 -11.19 22.28
CA TRP A 235 0.08 -10.29 23.10
C TRP A 235 0.64 -8.87 23.25
N ALA A 236 1.87 -8.62 22.87
CA ALA A 236 2.51 -7.31 22.99
C ALA A 236 1.93 -6.28 22.03
N ASN A 237 1.96 -4.99 22.42
CA ASN A 237 1.69 -3.83 21.55
C ASN A 237 0.35 -3.89 20.78
N PHE A 238 -0.70 -4.39 21.40
CA PHE A 238 -2.04 -4.49 20.77
C PHE A 238 -2.09 -5.27 19.44
N ARG A 239 -1.09 -6.09 19.14
CA ARG A 239 -0.97 -6.81 17.85
C ARG A 239 -2.17 -7.68 17.55
N ARG A 240 -2.68 -8.41 18.54
CA ARG A 240 -3.88 -9.24 18.39
C ARG A 240 -5.14 -8.44 18.07
N PHE A 241 -5.21 -7.18 18.49
CA PHE A 241 -6.32 -6.29 18.12
C PHE A 241 -6.33 -6.00 16.61
N TYR A 242 -5.16 -5.68 16.02
CA TYR A 242 -5.06 -5.49 14.57
C TYR A 242 -5.34 -6.79 13.80
N LEU A 243 -4.81 -7.91 14.30
CA LEU A 243 -5.07 -9.22 13.73
C LEU A 243 -6.57 -9.53 13.73
N TYR A 244 -7.26 -9.27 14.86
CA TYR A 244 -8.70 -9.46 14.97
C TYR A 244 -9.48 -8.58 13.97
N ILE A 245 -9.14 -7.29 13.85
CA ILE A 245 -9.81 -6.39 12.89
C ILE A 245 -9.62 -6.89 11.45
N MET A 246 -8.41 -7.30 11.07
CA MET A 246 -8.15 -7.85 9.74
C MET A 246 -8.94 -9.13 9.49
N THR A 247 -9.01 -10.02 10.49
CA THR A 247 -9.77 -11.26 10.43
C THR A 247 -11.25 -10.98 10.27
N ASP A 248 -11.80 -10.07 11.07
CA ASP A 248 -13.22 -9.70 11.03
C ASP A 248 -13.59 -9.07 9.68
N ASN A 249 -12.78 -8.17 9.16
CA ASN A 249 -12.99 -7.59 7.84
C ASN A 249 -13.01 -8.65 6.73
N TYR A 250 -12.07 -9.60 6.74
CA TYR A 250 -12.02 -10.65 5.74
C TYR A 250 -13.18 -11.64 5.88
N ARG A 251 -13.51 -12.04 7.11
CA ARG A 251 -14.68 -12.87 7.41
C ARG A 251 -16.00 -12.20 6.97
N ASN A 252 -16.14 -10.90 7.18
CA ASN A 252 -17.30 -10.13 6.74
C ASN A 252 -17.45 -10.13 5.21
N ILE A 253 -16.35 -10.11 4.44
CA ILE A 253 -16.41 -10.27 2.99
C ILE A 253 -16.93 -11.66 2.62
N ILE A 254 -16.41 -12.72 3.23
CA ILE A 254 -16.89 -14.09 3.00
C ILE A 254 -18.38 -14.21 3.35
N THR A 255 -18.79 -13.70 4.49
CA THR A 255 -20.17 -13.76 4.98
C THR A 255 -21.14 -12.99 4.08
N ARG A 256 -20.73 -11.84 3.58
CA ARG A 256 -21.51 -11.03 2.62
C ARG A 256 -21.85 -11.83 1.37
N HIS A 257 -20.94 -12.65 0.90
CA HIS A 257 -21.08 -13.44 -0.31
C HIS A 257 -21.37 -14.92 -0.03
N LYS A 258 -21.79 -15.28 1.19
CA LYS A 258 -21.94 -16.67 1.63
C LYS A 258 -22.87 -17.51 0.76
N ARG A 259 -23.91 -16.91 0.15
CA ARG A 259 -24.82 -17.63 -0.75
C ARG A 259 -24.09 -18.28 -1.93
N VAL A 260 -23.01 -17.69 -2.40
CA VAL A 260 -22.18 -18.21 -3.48
C VAL A 260 -21.01 -19.01 -2.92
N LEU A 261 -20.20 -18.39 -2.02
CA LEU A 261 -18.94 -18.95 -1.52
C LEU A 261 -19.13 -20.19 -0.64
N LEU A 262 -20.26 -20.28 0.06
CA LEU A 262 -20.61 -21.38 0.96
C LEU A 262 -21.85 -22.16 0.44
N SER A 263 -22.00 -22.20 -0.91
CA SER A 263 -23.02 -23.06 -1.55
C SER A 263 -22.77 -24.53 -1.19
N PRO A 264 -23.82 -25.38 -1.18
CA PRO A 264 -23.66 -26.81 -0.89
C PRO A 264 -22.58 -27.49 -1.73
N GLU A 265 -22.49 -27.12 -3.02
CA GLU A 265 -21.49 -27.63 -3.93
C GLU A 265 -20.06 -27.26 -3.51
N LEU A 266 -19.80 -25.98 -3.20
CA LEU A 266 -18.46 -25.51 -2.80
C LEU A 266 -18.08 -26.00 -1.41
N LYS A 267 -19.03 -26.10 -0.47
CA LYS A 267 -18.80 -26.70 0.84
C LYS A 267 -18.36 -28.16 0.70
N LEU A 268 -19.01 -28.93 -0.15
CA LEU A 268 -18.64 -30.33 -0.40
C LEU A 268 -17.26 -30.42 -1.10
N ARG A 269 -17.06 -29.61 -2.15
CA ARG A 269 -15.82 -29.61 -2.96
C ARG A 269 -14.58 -29.30 -2.15
N HIS A 270 -14.66 -28.32 -1.26
CA HIS A 270 -13.52 -27.80 -0.52
C HIS A 270 -13.52 -28.20 0.97
N GLY A 271 -14.52 -28.98 1.43
CA GLY A 271 -14.63 -29.37 2.81
C GLY A 271 -14.85 -28.18 3.76
N LEU A 272 -15.64 -27.17 3.35
CA LEU A 272 -15.86 -25.95 4.14
C LEU A 272 -16.90 -26.17 5.24
N ASP A 273 -16.58 -25.72 6.46
CA ASP A 273 -17.48 -25.68 7.58
C ASP A 273 -17.81 -24.21 7.92
N GLU A 274 -19.09 -23.86 7.80
CA GLU A 274 -19.59 -22.51 8.04
C GLU A 274 -19.39 -22.07 9.50
N ASN A 275 -19.49 -22.99 10.46
CA ASN A 275 -19.29 -22.69 11.88
C ASN A 275 -17.81 -22.40 12.18
N MET A 276 -16.88 -23.16 11.60
CA MET A 276 -15.45 -22.89 11.72
C MET A 276 -15.09 -21.51 11.14
N ILE A 277 -15.63 -21.16 9.97
CA ILE A 277 -15.43 -19.86 9.35
C ILE A 277 -15.99 -18.74 10.22
N ALA A 278 -17.20 -18.89 10.74
CA ALA A 278 -17.86 -17.89 11.57
C ALA A 278 -17.16 -17.67 12.92
N SER A 279 -16.60 -18.72 13.52
CA SER A 279 -15.92 -18.68 14.82
C SER A 279 -14.43 -18.34 14.74
N ALA A 280 -13.85 -18.21 13.53
CA ALA A 280 -12.44 -17.89 13.37
C ALA A 280 -12.07 -16.56 14.04
N GLY A 281 -11.19 -16.60 15.03
CA GLY A 281 -10.77 -15.44 15.81
C GLY A 281 -9.50 -14.77 15.28
N THR A 282 -8.73 -15.48 14.47
CA THR A 282 -7.48 -15.01 13.87
C THR A 282 -7.42 -15.32 12.38
N LEU A 283 -6.58 -14.59 11.62
CA LEU A 283 -6.36 -14.91 10.21
C LEU A 283 -5.92 -16.37 9.99
N PRO A 284 -4.98 -16.93 10.76
CA PRO A 284 -4.64 -18.35 10.62
C PRO A 284 -5.84 -19.30 10.82
N ASP A 285 -6.74 -19.01 11.77
CA ASP A 285 -7.95 -19.83 11.95
C ASP A 285 -8.86 -19.74 10.72
N LEU A 286 -9.05 -18.52 10.20
CA LEU A 286 -9.87 -18.28 9.02
C LEU A 286 -9.24 -18.88 7.76
N ASP A 287 -7.93 -18.81 7.63
CA ASP A 287 -7.20 -19.39 6.50
C ASP A 287 -7.21 -20.92 6.56
N GLU A 288 -7.16 -21.52 7.75
CA GLU A 288 -7.36 -22.97 7.93
C GLU A 288 -8.79 -23.38 7.55
N ALA A 289 -9.80 -22.59 7.95
CA ALA A 289 -11.20 -22.92 7.70
C ALA A 289 -11.64 -22.67 6.26
N TYR A 290 -11.03 -21.68 5.57
CA TYR A 290 -11.48 -21.22 4.25
C TYR A 290 -10.35 -21.12 3.22
N SER A 291 -9.38 -20.20 3.42
CA SER A 291 -8.50 -19.76 2.33
C SER A 291 -7.63 -20.88 1.76
N ARG A 292 -6.95 -21.69 2.59
CA ARG A 292 -6.13 -22.79 2.08
C ARG A 292 -6.94 -23.85 1.34
N ARG A 293 -8.16 -24.09 1.81
CA ARG A 293 -9.06 -25.12 1.24
C ARG A 293 -9.54 -24.73 -0.16
N VAL A 294 -9.99 -23.49 -0.34
CA VAL A 294 -10.46 -23.00 -1.65
C VAL A 294 -9.31 -22.88 -2.66
N HIS A 295 -8.08 -22.68 -2.19
CA HIS A 295 -6.89 -22.64 -3.04
C HIS A 295 -6.17 -24.00 -3.18
N GLY A 296 -6.65 -25.06 -2.50
CA GLY A 296 -6.12 -26.41 -2.62
C GLY A 296 -4.77 -26.64 -1.95
N PHE A 297 -4.40 -25.85 -0.95
CA PHE A 297 -3.18 -26.06 -0.16
C PHE A 297 -3.40 -27.06 0.97
N GLU A 298 -2.40 -27.91 1.22
CA GLU A 298 -2.47 -28.89 2.29
C GLU A 298 -2.39 -28.23 3.66
N THR A 299 -1.52 -27.22 3.80
CA THR A 299 -1.35 -26.47 5.06
C THR A 299 -1.49 -24.97 4.86
N VAL A 300 -1.81 -24.25 5.93
CA VAL A 300 -1.79 -22.77 5.95
C VAL A 300 -0.38 -22.24 5.68
N THR A 301 0.65 -22.94 6.12
CA THR A 301 2.05 -22.58 5.85
C THR A 301 2.36 -22.58 4.36
N ASP A 302 1.85 -23.55 3.60
CA ASP A 302 2.03 -23.60 2.14
C ASP A 302 1.29 -22.44 1.45
N LEU A 303 0.07 -22.13 1.89
CA LEU A 303 -0.65 -20.94 1.44
C LEU A 303 0.18 -19.67 1.69
N TYR A 304 0.77 -19.51 2.88
CA TYR A 304 1.54 -18.32 3.22
C TYR A 304 2.86 -18.23 2.46
N ARG A 305 3.55 -19.35 2.26
CA ARG A 305 4.76 -19.41 1.42
C ARG A 305 4.45 -18.99 -0.02
N TRP A 306 3.40 -19.55 -0.60
CA TRP A 306 2.94 -19.16 -1.93
C TRP A 306 2.52 -17.70 -2.01
N SER A 307 1.89 -17.15 -0.97
CA SER A 307 1.40 -15.77 -0.93
C SER A 307 2.49 -14.73 -0.77
N SER A 308 3.61 -15.08 -0.14
CA SER A 308 4.65 -14.13 0.28
C SER A 308 5.61 -13.79 -0.84
N CYS A 309 5.76 -12.49 -1.14
CA CYS A 309 6.68 -12.02 -2.18
C CYS A 309 8.14 -12.34 -1.89
N ALA A 310 8.54 -12.46 -0.62
CA ALA A 310 9.92 -12.75 -0.21
C ALA A 310 10.52 -13.99 -0.89
N PHE A 311 9.69 -15.01 -1.20
CA PHE A 311 10.14 -16.23 -1.86
C PHE A 311 10.32 -16.12 -3.38
N TYR A 312 10.02 -14.94 -3.96
CA TYR A 312 10.12 -14.66 -5.40
C TYR A 312 11.08 -13.51 -5.71
N MET A 313 11.46 -12.70 -4.71
CA MET A 313 12.15 -11.43 -4.90
C MET A 313 13.52 -11.55 -5.56
N ASP A 314 14.19 -12.69 -5.45
CA ASP A 314 15.47 -12.94 -6.14
C ASP A 314 15.35 -12.81 -7.68
N ASN A 315 14.15 -12.95 -8.22
CA ASN A 315 13.87 -12.78 -9.67
C ASN A 315 13.49 -11.34 -10.04
N LEU A 316 13.47 -10.41 -9.10
CA LEU A 316 13.08 -9.02 -9.35
C LEU A 316 14.07 -8.31 -10.25
N LYS A 317 13.61 -7.88 -11.43
CA LYS A 317 14.43 -7.13 -12.43
C LYS A 317 13.93 -5.70 -12.65
N THR A 318 12.69 -5.43 -12.26
CA THR A 318 12.06 -4.13 -12.42
C THR A 318 12.53 -3.18 -11.31
N PRO A 319 12.81 -1.89 -11.61
CA PRO A 319 13.13 -0.92 -10.58
C PRO A 319 12.07 -0.87 -9.48
N MET A 320 12.47 -0.88 -8.21
CA MET A 320 11.53 -0.90 -7.07
C MET A 320 11.95 0.05 -5.96
N VAL A 321 10.95 0.70 -5.37
CA VAL A 321 11.12 1.47 -4.13
C VAL A 321 10.22 0.88 -3.05
N PHE A 322 10.81 0.58 -1.89
CA PHE A 322 10.11 0.06 -0.72
C PHE A 322 10.07 1.12 0.37
N ILE A 323 8.95 1.24 1.07
CA ILE A 323 8.75 2.20 2.17
C ILE A 323 8.13 1.48 3.36
N ASN A 324 8.77 1.56 4.52
CA ASN A 324 8.21 1.07 5.79
C ASN A 324 8.44 2.10 6.91
N ALA A 325 7.60 2.04 7.94
CA ALA A 325 7.82 2.73 9.21
C ALA A 325 8.21 1.72 10.30
N LYS A 326 9.17 2.08 11.17
CA LYS A 326 9.60 1.21 12.29
C LYS A 326 8.52 1.03 13.35
N ASP A 327 7.68 2.05 13.52
CA ASP A 327 6.58 2.08 14.48
C ASP A 327 5.27 1.48 13.94
N ASP A 328 5.33 0.81 12.76
CA ASP A 328 4.18 0.12 12.17
C ASP A 328 3.74 -1.05 13.07
N PRO A 329 2.52 -1.05 13.62
CA PRO A 329 2.05 -2.12 14.48
C PRO A 329 1.64 -3.40 13.73
N ILE A 330 1.54 -3.36 12.40
CA ILE A 330 1.09 -4.46 11.53
C ILE A 330 2.27 -5.08 10.79
N ALA A 331 3.05 -4.27 10.06
CA ALA A 331 4.25 -4.72 9.36
C ALA A 331 5.43 -4.78 10.34
N ALA A 332 5.81 -5.98 10.70
CA ALA A 332 6.72 -6.24 11.81
C ALA A 332 8.13 -5.66 11.62
N GLU A 333 8.62 -4.91 12.61
CA GLU A 333 9.97 -4.31 12.59
C GLU A 333 11.06 -5.36 12.36
N HIS A 334 10.92 -6.57 12.87
CA HIS A 334 11.91 -7.64 12.72
C HIS A 334 12.08 -8.13 11.26
N LEU A 335 11.16 -7.80 10.37
CA LEU A 335 11.27 -8.11 8.94
C LEU A 335 12.04 -7.02 8.16
N LEU A 336 12.25 -5.84 8.75
CA LEU A 336 12.93 -4.73 8.08
C LEU A 336 14.40 -5.03 7.72
N PRO A 337 15.18 -5.81 8.49
CA PRO A 337 16.52 -6.23 8.08
C PRO A 337 16.55 -7.00 6.76
N PHE A 338 15.50 -7.79 6.46
CA PHE A 338 15.36 -8.48 5.18
C PHE A 338 15.39 -7.52 4.00
N ILE A 339 14.55 -6.49 4.02
CA ILE A 339 14.44 -5.54 2.90
C ILE A 339 15.64 -4.59 2.82
N ARG A 340 16.29 -4.26 3.97
CA ARG A 340 17.57 -3.51 3.97
C ARG A 340 18.63 -4.28 3.21
N ASN A 341 18.85 -5.54 3.58
CA ASN A 341 19.84 -6.40 2.92
C ASN A 341 19.51 -6.62 1.44
N PHE A 342 18.23 -6.79 1.11
CA PHE A 342 17.79 -6.93 -0.26
C PHE A 342 18.13 -5.68 -1.08
N ALA A 343 17.81 -4.48 -0.59
CA ALA A 343 18.11 -3.23 -1.28
C ALA A 343 19.61 -3.00 -1.46
N ASP A 344 20.44 -3.34 -0.46
CA ASP A 344 21.89 -3.19 -0.53
C ASP A 344 22.58 -4.24 -1.42
N SER A 345 21.86 -5.28 -1.83
CA SER A 345 22.38 -6.34 -2.71
C SER A 345 21.86 -6.30 -4.15
N HIS A 346 20.78 -5.56 -4.43
CA HIS A 346 20.13 -5.52 -5.74
C HIS A 346 20.25 -4.15 -6.41
N ASP A 347 20.49 -4.15 -7.73
CA ASP A 347 20.49 -2.94 -8.52
C ASP A 347 19.07 -2.40 -8.74
N LYS A 348 18.92 -1.07 -8.86
CA LYS A 348 17.65 -0.37 -9.06
C LYS A 348 16.59 -0.65 -7.98
N VAL A 349 17.05 -0.95 -6.78
CA VAL A 349 16.21 -1.07 -5.58
C VAL A 349 16.60 0.02 -4.60
N MET A 350 15.59 0.73 -4.09
CA MET A 350 15.72 1.70 -3.00
C MET A 350 14.78 1.33 -1.87
N TYR A 351 15.26 1.39 -0.65
CA TYR A 351 14.44 1.22 0.54
C TYR A 351 14.49 2.45 1.42
N LEU A 352 13.32 2.97 1.75
CA LEU A 352 13.11 4.10 2.67
C LEU A 352 12.52 3.59 3.98
N GLU A 353 13.24 3.79 5.07
CA GLU A 353 12.80 3.43 6.41
C GLU A 353 12.60 4.67 7.26
N LEU A 354 11.37 4.90 7.68
CA LEU A 354 10.99 6.00 8.56
C LEU A 354 10.91 5.54 10.02
N ALA A 355 11.29 6.40 10.96
CA ALA A 355 11.12 6.09 12.38
C ALA A 355 9.64 6.07 12.79
N HIS A 356 8.82 6.91 12.15
CA HIS A 356 7.40 7.09 12.42
C HIS A 356 6.59 7.02 11.13
N GLY A 357 5.29 6.75 11.24
CA GLY A 357 4.39 6.67 10.10
C GLY A 357 3.23 5.71 10.35
N GLY A 358 3.39 4.76 11.27
CA GLY A 358 2.44 3.69 11.49
C GLY A 358 2.18 2.87 10.23
N HIS A 359 1.06 2.17 10.20
CA HIS A 359 0.64 1.44 9.01
C HIS A 359 -0.12 2.38 8.06
N LEU A 360 0.56 2.87 7.03
CA LEU A 360 0.02 3.74 5.96
C LEU A 360 -0.45 5.15 6.41
N GLY A 361 -0.16 5.59 7.61
CA GLY A 361 -0.58 6.90 8.11
C GLY A 361 0.23 8.05 7.52
N PHE A 362 1.48 8.16 7.89
CA PHE A 362 2.44 9.18 7.47
C PHE A 362 1.88 10.61 7.49
N TYR A 363 1.00 10.89 8.47
CA TYR A 363 0.43 12.21 8.69
C TYR A 363 1.50 13.18 9.17
N GLU A 364 1.50 14.37 8.59
CA GLU A 364 2.49 15.40 8.92
C GLU A 364 1.86 16.76 9.20
N GLY A 365 2.66 17.63 9.80
CA GLY A 365 2.33 19.04 10.04
C GLY A 365 1.29 19.26 11.13
N GLY A 366 1.15 20.52 11.51
CA GLY A 366 0.21 20.96 12.53
C GLY A 366 0.50 20.50 13.95
N LEU A 367 -0.28 21.01 14.90
CA LEU A 367 -0.24 20.56 16.30
C LEU A 367 -1.27 19.45 16.55
N PHE A 368 -2.52 19.69 16.21
CA PHE A 368 -3.66 18.80 16.40
C PHE A 368 -4.15 18.22 15.07
N PHE A 369 -4.19 19.04 14.02
CA PHE A 369 -4.70 18.68 12.71
C PHE A 369 -3.54 18.49 11.75
N ALA A 370 -3.54 17.32 11.09
CA ALA A 370 -2.57 17.03 10.05
C ALA A 370 -2.83 17.88 8.80
N ASN A 371 -1.80 18.01 7.97
CA ASN A 371 -1.95 18.58 6.63
C ASN A 371 -2.93 17.74 5.79
N PRO A 372 -3.65 18.36 4.82
CA PRO A 372 -4.55 17.63 3.93
C PRO A 372 -3.87 16.56 3.08
N VAL A 373 -2.60 16.77 2.72
CA VAL A 373 -1.74 15.85 1.97
C VAL A 373 -0.73 15.27 2.93
N THR A 374 -0.55 13.93 2.93
CA THR A 374 0.44 13.30 3.81
C THR A 374 1.84 13.34 3.18
N TRP A 375 2.85 13.12 4.01
CA TRP A 375 4.20 12.84 3.55
C TRP A 375 4.22 11.70 2.51
N LEU A 376 3.43 10.65 2.74
CA LEU A 376 3.37 9.49 1.84
C LEU A 376 2.86 9.86 0.45
N ASP A 377 1.77 10.65 0.32
CA ASP A 377 1.27 11.02 -1.02
C ASP A 377 2.30 11.83 -1.80
N ARG A 378 2.97 12.76 -1.13
CA ARG A 378 4.05 13.54 -1.75
C ARG A 378 5.21 12.63 -2.17
N ALA A 379 5.58 11.68 -1.30
CA ALA A 379 6.64 10.72 -1.59
C ALA A 379 6.31 9.86 -2.80
N LEU A 380 5.09 9.33 -2.87
CA LEU A 380 4.68 8.45 -3.97
C LEU A 380 4.66 9.16 -5.32
N VAL A 381 4.15 10.39 -5.37
CA VAL A 381 4.16 11.22 -6.59
C VAL A 381 5.60 11.53 -7.00
N GLY A 382 6.43 11.99 -6.08
CA GLY A 382 7.81 12.31 -6.37
C GLY A 382 8.65 11.09 -6.78
N ILE A 383 8.48 9.93 -6.12
CA ILE A 383 9.15 8.68 -6.50
C ILE A 383 8.69 8.24 -7.90
N SER A 384 7.41 8.39 -8.24
CA SER A 384 6.92 8.09 -9.59
C SER A 384 7.62 8.93 -10.66
N GLY A 385 7.80 10.22 -10.40
CA GLY A 385 8.61 11.10 -11.27
C GLY A 385 10.08 10.68 -11.34
N GLY A 386 10.68 10.27 -10.22
CA GLY A 386 12.04 9.76 -10.18
C GLY A 386 12.23 8.45 -10.96
N LEU A 387 11.24 7.54 -10.92
CA LEU A 387 11.23 6.32 -11.72
C LEU A 387 11.13 6.65 -13.22
N LEU A 388 10.32 7.63 -13.58
CA LEU A 388 10.19 8.10 -14.96
C LEU A 388 11.52 8.70 -15.47
N MET A 389 12.15 9.55 -14.66
CA MET A 389 13.48 10.11 -14.95
C MET A 389 14.53 9.02 -15.18
N ALA A 390 14.59 8.04 -14.28
CA ALA A 390 15.51 6.93 -14.38
C ALA A 390 15.25 6.06 -15.63
N HIS A 391 13.98 5.88 -16.00
CA HIS A 391 13.58 5.16 -17.21
C HIS A 391 14.01 5.88 -18.49
N ASN A 392 13.81 7.19 -18.56
CA ASN A 392 14.19 8.04 -19.69
C ASN A 392 15.69 8.26 -19.78
N LYS A 393 16.49 7.73 -18.82
CA LYS A 393 17.94 7.88 -18.73
C LYS A 393 18.41 9.35 -18.69
N LEU A 394 17.55 10.23 -18.19
CA LEU A 394 17.88 11.64 -17.99
C LEU A 394 18.83 11.77 -16.80
N SER A 395 19.88 12.54 -16.96
CA SER A 395 20.75 12.89 -15.82
C SER A 395 20.26 14.17 -15.13
N PRO A 396 20.54 14.35 -13.83
CA PRO A 396 20.24 15.59 -13.14
C PRO A 396 20.85 16.83 -13.82
N LYS A 397 22.01 16.68 -14.47
CA LYS A 397 22.67 17.76 -15.21
C LYS A 397 21.92 18.17 -16.47
N GLU A 398 21.41 17.20 -17.22
CA GLU A 398 20.63 17.44 -18.44
C GLU A 398 19.31 18.17 -18.14
N ILE A 399 18.64 17.82 -17.03
CA ILE A 399 17.41 18.49 -16.61
C ILE A 399 17.70 19.94 -16.19
N ILE A 400 18.81 20.20 -15.49
CA ILE A 400 19.18 21.57 -15.11
C ILE A 400 19.48 22.40 -16.34
N MET A 401 20.15 21.87 -17.35
CA MET A 401 20.44 22.57 -18.59
C MET A 401 19.18 22.88 -19.41
N CYS A 402 18.23 21.90 -19.53
CA CYS A 402 16.95 22.15 -20.15
C CYS A 402 16.11 23.17 -19.36
N SER A 403 16.18 23.14 -18.02
CA SER A 403 15.42 24.07 -17.18
C SER A 403 15.98 25.50 -17.20
N GLU A 404 17.24 25.72 -17.46
CA GLU A 404 17.79 27.08 -17.64
C GLU A 404 17.34 27.71 -18.95
N GLU A 405 17.08 26.92 -20.00
CA GLU A 405 16.49 27.40 -21.24
C GLU A 405 14.96 27.57 -21.19
N GLU A 406 14.26 26.76 -20.37
CA GLU A 406 12.79 26.83 -20.22
C GLU A 406 12.31 27.59 -18.97
N THR A 407 13.17 27.83 -17.94
CA THR A 407 12.78 28.43 -16.65
C THR A 407 12.30 29.87 -16.77
N ALA A 408 12.50 30.54 -17.90
CA ALA A 408 11.82 31.80 -18.19
C ALA A 408 10.30 31.63 -18.37
N THR A 409 9.79 30.42 -18.63
CA THR A 409 8.37 30.16 -18.96
C THR A 409 7.62 29.37 -17.87
N ILE A 410 8.28 28.53 -17.07
CA ILE A 410 7.63 27.61 -16.13
C ILE A 410 7.50 28.16 -14.69
N LEU A 411 8.34 29.12 -14.29
CA LEU A 411 8.26 29.75 -12.96
C LEU A 411 7.09 30.72 -12.75
N ILE A 412 6.25 30.95 -13.75
CA ILE A 412 5.11 31.92 -13.68
C ILE A 412 3.75 31.25 -13.38
N ARG A 413 3.67 29.92 -13.33
CA ARG A 413 2.39 29.23 -13.05
C ARG A 413 2.47 28.26 -11.86
N GLY A 414 2.73 28.79 -10.69
CA GLY A 414 2.49 28.06 -9.43
C GLY A 414 0.98 27.99 -9.16
N PRO A 415 0.40 26.79 -8.87
CA PRO A 415 -1.03 26.65 -8.59
C PRO A 415 -1.30 26.75 -7.08
N TYR A 416 -1.06 27.90 -6.45
CA TYR A 416 -1.65 28.22 -5.15
C TYR A 416 -1.77 29.73 -5.00
N ARG A 417 -2.87 30.27 -5.45
CA ARG A 417 -3.46 31.47 -4.83
C ARG A 417 -4.74 31.03 -4.11
N HIS A 418 -4.67 31.16 -2.76
CA HIS A 418 -5.72 31.19 -1.74
C HIS A 418 -6.87 30.18 -1.81
#